data_b1e752ad25f0b78f1faf81a882f1c938
#
_entry.id   b1e752ad25f0b78f1faf81a882f1c938
#
_cell.length_a   1.000
_cell.length_b   1.000
_cell.length_c   1.000
_cell.angle_alpha   90.00
_cell.angle_beta   90.00
_cell.angle_gamma   90.00
#
_symmetry.space_group_name_H-M   'P 1'
#
loop_
_entity.id
_entity.type
_entity.pdbx_description
1 polymer ?
#
loop_
_entity_poly.entity_id
_entity_poly.type
_entity_poly.pdbx_seq_one_letter_code
_entity_poly.pdbx_strand_id
1 'polypeptide(L)'
;MTEADLTGTEAVRKVALVTGASRSVGKGIACALGSAGWTVYVTGRGPVGVDGQLDRTAGIVTERGGHGIAVQCDHRDDSQIRDLFAAIAREQNGRLDMLVNNVWAAPKGFAGFTEPFWQRPFEDWDSLIGVGLRAHYVASVEAARMMVPRSTGMIVNISSFGTRGHLHSVLYGMSKAGLDKMAADMAVELRGTGVTTLSLWPGLVKNEAMLARGLDNFQGFPLADAETPEFVGRVVVALASDPDVNGRSGSTLITAEAGPEYGVVDVDGNQPISHRSVFGGGPLFGG
;
A
#
# COMPACT_ATOMS: atom_id res chain seq x y z
N MET A 1 12.58 21.55 -47.37
CA MET A 1 12.12 20.46 -46.48
C MET A 1 13.01 20.53 -45.27
N THR A 2 12.56 21.21 -44.29
CA THR A 2 13.26 21.50 -43.04
C THR A 2 13.06 20.31 -42.06
N GLU A 3 14.19 19.78 -41.58
CA GLU A 3 14.21 18.90 -40.40
C GLU A 3 13.67 19.71 -39.23
N ALA A 4 12.45 19.43 -38.83
CA ALA A 4 11.83 19.99 -37.64
C ALA A 4 11.19 18.87 -36.83
N ASP A 5 11.59 18.84 -35.60
CA ASP A 5 10.92 18.27 -34.43
C ASP A 5 10.72 16.74 -34.36
N LEU A 6 11.79 16.05 -33.97
CA LEU A 6 11.74 14.80 -33.22
C LEU A 6 12.34 14.97 -31.80
N THR A 7 11.89 15.97 -31.05
CA THR A 7 12.18 16.07 -29.61
C THR A 7 10.88 15.95 -28.82
N GLY A 8 10.16 14.87 -29.02
CA GLY A 8 9.22 14.40 -28.02
C GLY A 8 10.00 13.88 -26.82
N THR A 9 10.31 14.74 -25.85
CA THR A 9 10.74 14.30 -24.52
C THR A 9 9.59 13.47 -23.95
N GLU A 10 9.67 12.13 -24.05
CA GLU A 10 8.78 11.26 -23.26
C GLU A 10 8.83 11.73 -21.82
N ALA A 11 7.68 12.20 -21.32
CA ALA A 11 7.60 12.62 -19.92
C ALA A 11 8.05 11.45 -19.03
N VAL A 12 9.12 11.67 -18.28
CA VAL A 12 9.71 10.64 -17.42
C VAL A 12 8.66 10.17 -16.42
N ARG A 13 8.23 8.91 -16.53
CA ARG A 13 7.20 8.32 -15.67
C ARG A 13 7.64 8.36 -14.21
N LYS A 14 6.71 8.63 -13.30
CA LYS A 14 6.93 8.45 -11.87
C LYS A 14 7.10 6.95 -11.56
N VAL A 15 7.90 6.63 -10.55
CA VAL A 15 8.25 5.25 -10.16
C VAL A 15 7.66 4.92 -8.81
N ALA A 16 6.89 3.84 -8.75
CA ALA A 16 6.32 3.31 -7.52
C ALA A 16 6.78 1.88 -7.25
N LEU A 17 6.95 1.56 -5.98
CA LEU A 17 7.07 0.19 -5.46
C LEU A 17 5.85 -0.14 -4.62
N VAL A 18 5.10 -1.19 -4.99
CA VAL A 18 3.96 -1.71 -4.21
C VAL A 18 4.31 -3.09 -3.69
N THR A 19 4.48 -3.21 -2.37
CA THR A 19 4.83 -4.48 -1.73
C THR A 19 3.59 -5.36 -1.55
N GLY A 20 3.72 -6.68 -1.84
CA GLY A 20 2.61 -7.61 -1.70
C GLY A 20 1.47 -7.36 -2.72
N ALA A 21 1.82 -7.06 -3.97
CA ALA A 21 0.88 -6.62 -5.01
C ALA A 21 0.33 -7.74 -5.91
N SER A 22 0.47 -9.01 -5.53
CA SER A 22 -0.05 -10.13 -6.33
C SER A 22 -1.57 -10.24 -6.35
N ARG A 23 -2.28 -9.61 -5.41
CA ARG A 23 -3.74 -9.68 -5.24
C ARG A 23 -4.26 -8.57 -4.32
N SER A 24 -5.60 -8.49 -4.18
CA SER A 24 -6.30 -7.64 -3.22
C SER A 24 -5.83 -6.18 -3.26
N VAL A 25 -5.68 -5.50 -2.11
CA VAL A 25 -5.35 -4.07 -1.99
C VAL A 25 -4.10 -3.71 -2.78
N GLY A 26 -3.01 -4.48 -2.63
CA GLY A 26 -1.76 -4.21 -3.35
C GLY A 26 -1.91 -4.25 -4.86
N LYS A 27 -2.67 -5.24 -5.40
CA LYS A 27 -3.01 -5.30 -6.82
C LYS A 27 -3.84 -4.09 -7.25
N GLY A 28 -4.88 -3.74 -6.47
CA GLY A 28 -5.73 -2.58 -6.77
C GLY A 28 -4.94 -1.28 -6.84
N ILE A 29 -4.02 -1.06 -5.88
CA ILE A 29 -3.13 0.10 -5.88
C ILE A 29 -2.22 0.10 -7.11
N ALA A 30 -1.59 -1.03 -7.44
CA ALA A 30 -0.72 -1.14 -8.61
C ALA A 30 -1.48 -0.84 -9.91
N CYS A 31 -2.72 -1.36 -10.06
CA CYS A 31 -3.57 -1.10 -11.21
C CYS A 31 -3.95 0.38 -11.34
N ALA A 32 -4.31 1.05 -10.24
CA ALA A 32 -4.64 2.48 -10.25
C ALA A 32 -3.43 3.35 -10.61
N LEU A 33 -2.24 3.03 -10.07
CA LEU A 33 -0.98 3.70 -10.46
C LEU A 33 -0.67 3.47 -11.95
N GLY A 34 -0.93 2.26 -12.47
CA GLY A 34 -0.82 1.96 -13.90
C GLY A 34 -1.70 2.87 -14.75
N SER A 35 -2.98 3.04 -14.37
CA SER A 35 -3.92 3.95 -15.03
C SER A 35 -3.48 5.41 -14.99
N ALA A 36 -2.68 5.80 -13.99
CA ALA A 36 -2.06 7.12 -13.87
C ALA A 36 -0.70 7.23 -14.61
N GLY A 37 -0.30 6.21 -15.39
CA GLY A 37 0.90 6.24 -16.23
C GLY A 37 2.22 5.97 -15.51
N TRP A 38 2.21 5.41 -14.30
CA TRP A 38 3.42 5.17 -13.51
C TRP A 38 4.18 3.92 -13.97
N THR A 39 5.47 3.90 -13.72
CA THR A 39 6.25 2.66 -13.65
C THR A 39 6.02 2.05 -12.27
N VAL A 40 5.53 0.81 -12.21
CA VAL A 40 5.11 0.16 -10.96
C VAL A 40 5.83 -1.17 -10.78
N TYR A 41 6.70 -1.23 -9.79
CA TYR A 41 7.27 -2.49 -9.30
C TYR A 41 6.25 -3.18 -8.40
N VAL A 42 5.84 -4.39 -8.78
CA VAL A 42 4.90 -5.21 -8.01
C VAL A 42 5.62 -6.41 -7.42
N THR A 43 5.56 -6.58 -6.10
CA THR A 43 6.33 -7.64 -5.44
C THR A 43 5.47 -8.66 -4.70
N GLY A 44 6.03 -9.83 -4.51
CA GLY A 44 5.45 -10.93 -3.74
C GLY A 44 6.34 -12.17 -3.79
N ARG A 45 5.93 -13.24 -3.12
CA ARG A 45 6.71 -14.48 -3.01
C ARG A 45 6.57 -15.42 -4.19
N GLY A 46 5.53 -15.22 -5.00
CA GLY A 46 5.30 -16.05 -6.19
C GLY A 46 6.42 -15.91 -7.21
N PRO A 47 6.66 -16.95 -8.02
CA PRO A 47 7.64 -16.89 -9.11
C PRO A 47 7.21 -15.86 -10.15
N VAL A 48 8.20 -15.34 -10.89
CA VAL A 48 8.05 -14.40 -12.01
C VAL A 48 8.41 -15.11 -13.32
N GLY A 49 7.80 -14.70 -14.43
CA GLY A 49 8.08 -15.26 -15.77
C GLY A 49 7.34 -16.58 -16.08
N VAL A 50 6.34 -16.95 -15.28
CA VAL A 50 5.55 -18.20 -15.40
C VAL A 50 4.04 -17.94 -15.46
N ASP A 51 3.62 -16.77 -15.91
CA ASP A 51 2.22 -16.33 -15.90
C ASP A 51 1.56 -16.43 -14.50
N GLY A 52 2.33 -16.11 -13.47
CA GLY A 52 1.88 -16.10 -12.08
C GLY A 52 1.05 -14.85 -11.75
N GLN A 53 0.61 -14.76 -10.50
CA GLN A 53 -0.20 -13.62 -10.05
C GLN A 53 0.54 -12.27 -10.14
N LEU A 54 1.87 -12.26 -9.96
CA LEU A 54 2.68 -11.04 -10.09
C LEU A 54 2.77 -10.59 -11.55
N ASP A 55 3.03 -11.52 -12.47
CA ASP A 55 3.11 -11.25 -13.91
C ASP A 55 1.78 -10.69 -14.42
N ARG A 56 0.66 -11.28 -13.98
CA ARG A 56 -0.69 -10.77 -14.33
C ARG A 56 -0.93 -9.36 -13.79
N THR A 57 -0.51 -9.06 -12.56
CA THR A 57 -0.66 -7.70 -12.02
C THR A 57 0.20 -6.71 -12.81
N ALA A 58 1.45 -7.05 -13.12
CA ALA A 58 2.34 -6.22 -13.93
C ALA A 58 1.79 -6.03 -15.36
N GLY A 59 1.21 -7.08 -15.95
CA GLY A 59 0.52 -7.03 -17.26
C GLY A 59 -0.62 -6.02 -17.24
N ILE A 60 -1.51 -6.09 -16.24
CA ILE A 60 -2.65 -5.16 -16.10
C ILE A 60 -2.16 -3.71 -15.92
N VAL A 61 -1.10 -3.48 -15.14
CA VAL A 61 -0.48 -2.15 -15.02
C VAL A 61 -0.07 -1.60 -16.39
N THR A 62 0.55 -2.45 -17.22
CA THR A 62 1.01 -2.06 -18.55
C THR A 62 -0.16 -1.85 -19.52
N GLU A 63 -1.16 -2.73 -19.53
CA GLU A 63 -2.38 -2.60 -20.32
C GLU A 63 -3.15 -1.30 -20.03
N ARG A 64 -3.04 -0.79 -18.80
CA ARG A 64 -3.68 0.46 -18.38
C ARG A 64 -2.87 1.72 -18.67
N GLY A 65 -1.74 1.61 -19.37
CA GLY A 65 -0.91 2.75 -19.80
C GLY A 65 0.32 3.04 -18.93
N GLY A 66 0.52 2.30 -17.84
CA GLY A 66 1.73 2.34 -17.03
C GLY A 66 2.84 1.46 -17.59
N HIS A 67 3.82 1.15 -16.74
CA HIS A 67 4.85 0.14 -16.99
C HIS A 67 4.98 -0.76 -15.78
N GLY A 68 4.43 -1.97 -15.84
CA GLY A 68 4.43 -2.94 -14.74
C GLY A 68 5.67 -3.82 -14.76
N ILE A 69 6.33 -3.95 -13.62
CA ILE A 69 7.52 -4.78 -13.44
C ILE A 69 7.26 -5.74 -12.28
N ALA A 70 7.20 -7.03 -12.56
CA ALA A 70 7.04 -8.06 -11.54
C ALA A 70 8.39 -8.43 -10.94
N VAL A 71 8.49 -8.44 -9.61
CA VAL A 71 9.72 -8.83 -8.90
C VAL A 71 9.38 -9.80 -7.77
N GLN A 72 10.01 -10.98 -7.79
CA GLN A 72 9.91 -11.91 -6.67
C GLN A 72 10.70 -11.38 -5.48
N CYS A 73 10.04 -11.26 -4.32
CA CYS A 73 10.65 -10.83 -3.08
C CYS A 73 9.92 -11.47 -1.88
N ASP A 74 10.64 -12.20 -1.06
CA ASP A 74 10.15 -12.60 0.25
C ASP A 74 10.49 -11.50 1.27
N HIS A 75 9.50 -10.75 1.67
CA HIS A 75 9.65 -9.65 2.61
C HIS A 75 9.98 -10.07 4.06
N ARG A 76 10.16 -11.37 4.33
CA ARG A 76 10.75 -11.87 5.58
C ARG A 76 12.27 -11.80 5.56
N ASP A 77 12.86 -11.66 4.38
CA ASP A 77 14.30 -11.63 4.16
C ASP A 77 14.75 -10.21 3.80
N ASP A 78 15.45 -9.59 4.74
CA ASP A 78 15.98 -8.23 4.56
C ASP A 78 16.97 -8.11 3.41
N SER A 79 17.68 -9.19 3.06
CA SER A 79 18.63 -9.18 1.93
C SER A 79 17.86 -9.04 0.62
N GLN A 80 16.75 -9.76 0.45
CA GLN A 80 15.91 -9.64 -0.73
C GLN A 80 15.26 -8.26 -0.84
N ILE A 81 14.88 -7.64 0.29
CA ILE A 81 14.38 -6.25 0.29
C ILE A 81 15.48 -5.31 -0.20
N ARG A 82 16.69 -5.40 0.34
CA ARG A 82 17.84 -4.56 -0.11
C ARG A 82 18.18 -4.77 -1.59
N ASP A 83 18.20 -6.01 -2.04
CA ASP A 83 18.46 -6.35 -3.44
C ASP A 83 17.41 -5.77 -4.39
N LEU A 84 16.12 -5.79 -3.99
CA LEU A 84 15.03 -5.14 -4.70
C LEU A 84 15.27 -3.63 -4.86
N PHE A 85 15.61 -2.93 -3.77
CA PHE A 85 15.88 -1.49 -3.84
C PHE A 85 17.14 -1.16 -4.64
N ALA A 86 18.18 -1.99 -4.55
CA ALA A 86 19.38 -1.86 -5.38
C ALA A 86 19.09 -2.05 -6.88
N ALA A 87 18.20 -2.99 -7.23
CA ALA A 87 17.73 -3.18 -8.60
C ALA A 87 16.96 -1.95 -9.10
N ILE A 88 15.97 -1.45 -8.32
CA ILE A 88 15.22 -0.24 -8.65
C ILE A 88 16.16 0.95 -8.84
N ALA A 89 17.12 1.16 -7.94
CA ALA A 89 18.08 2.26 -8.03
C ALA A 89 18.91 2.19 -9.33
N ARG A 90 19.37 1.01 -9.72
CA ARG A 90 20.11 0.80 -10.97
C ARG A 90 19.23 1.03 -12.20
N GLU A 91 18.01 0.49 -12.23
CA GLU A 91 17.11 0.51 -13.38
C GLU A 91 16.45 1.89 -13.58
N GLN A 92 16.24 2.63 -12.50
CA GLN A 92 15.55 3.92 -12.49
C GLN A 92 16.50 5.12 -12.19
N ASN A 93 17.80 4.95 -12.36
CA ASN A 93 18.80 6.00 -12.12
C ASN A 93 18.66 6.64 -10.72
N GLY A 94 18.48 5.82 -9.69
CA GLY A 94 18.31 6.27 -8.31
C GLY A 94 16.93 6.82 -7.98
N ARG A 95 15.95 6.71 -8.90
CA ARG A 95 14.60 7.28 -8.72
C ARG A 95 13.65 6.28 -8.10
N LEU A 96 12.99 6.72 -7.03
CA LEU A 96 11.76 6.14 -6.49
C LEU A 96 10.90 7.29 -6.00
N ASP A 97 9.67 7.43 -6.52
CA ASP A 97 8.76 8.52 -6.18
C ASP A 97 7.72 8.08 -5.14
N MET A 98 7.43 6.78 -5.06
CA MET A 98 6.49 6.23 -4.08
C MET A 98 6.88 4.84 -3.61
N LEU A 99 6.76 4.61 -2.29
CA LEU A 99 6.71 3.29 -1.67
C LEU A 99 5.32 3.07 -1.07
N VAL A 100 4.65 1.98 -1.45
CA VAL A 100 3.44 1.51 -0.78
C VAL A 100 3.77 0.25 0.02
N ASN A 101 3.85 0.39 1.31
CA ASN A 101 4.00 -0.69 2.28
C ASN A 101 2.65 -1.38 2.48
N ASN A 102 2.39 -2.43 1.71
CA ASN A 102 1.13 -3.17 1.74
C ASN A 102 1.32 -4.65 2.06
N VAL A 103 2.53 -5.20 1.90
CA VAL A 103 2.78 -6.63 2.14
C VAL A 103 2.28 -7.06 3.52
N TRP A 104 1.59 -8.19 3.55
CA TRP A 104 1.08 -8.76 4.77
C TRP A 104 1.04 -10.29 4.68
N ALA A 105 1.29 -10.98 5.78
CA ALA A 105 1.23 -12.43 5.86
C ALA A 105 0.18 -12.86 6.88
N ALA A 106 -0.85 -13.56 6.40
CA ALA A 106 -1.85 -14.16 7.29
C ALA A 106 -1.25 -15.42 7.95
N PRO A 107 -1.28 -15.53 9.27
CA PRO A 107 -1.04 -16.80 9.94
C PRO A 107 -2.05 -17.87 9.53
N LYS A 108 -1.72 -19.15 9.75
CA LYS A 108 -2.67 -20.23 9.49
C LYS A 108 -3.96 -20.02 10.30
N GLY A 109 -5.11 -20.19 9.65
CA GLY A 109 -6.42 -20.05 10.31
C GLY A 109 -6.85 -18.61 10.59
N PHE A 110 -6.16 -17.58 10.09
CA PHE A 110 -6.43 -16.18 10.37
C PHE A 110 -7.91 -15.77 10.17
N ALA A 111 -8.58 -16.30 9.18
CA ALA A 111 -9.98 -15.91 8.87
C ALA A 111 -11.00 -16.35 9.95
N GLY A 112 -10.60 -17.20 10.88
CA GLY A 112 -11.47 -17.74 11.92
C GLY A 112 -10.83 -17.69 13.30
N PHE A 113 -10.00 -16.70 13.60
CA PHE A 113 -9.40 -16.55 14.92
C PHE A 113 -10.49 -16.36 15.98
N THR A 114 -10.70 -17.40 16.78
CA THR A 114 -11.58 -17.38 17.94
C THR A 114 -10.79 -17.61 19.24
N GLU A 115 -9.56 -18.14 19.12
CA GLU A 115 -8.73 -18.42 20.28
C GLU A 115 -8.18 -17.11 20.87
N PRO A 116 -8.17 -17.00 22.22
CA PRO A 116 -7.56 -15.89 22.90
C PRO A 116 -6.03 -15.89 22.70
N PHE A 117 -5.39 -14.71 22.85
CA PHE A 117 -3.98 -14.55 22.51
C PHE A 117 -3.03 -15.52 23.23
N TRP A 118 -3.35 -15.96 24.44
CA TRP A 118 -2.53 -16.90 25.22
C TRP A 118 -2.60 -18.37 24.74
N GLN A 119 -3.44 -18.67 23.76
CA GLN A 119 -3.55 -19.97 23.09
C GLN A 119 -3.02 -19.94 21.66
N ARG A 120 -2.65 -18.76 21.16
CA ARG A 120 -2.09 -18.60 19.83
C ARG A 120 -0.61 -18.97 19.80
N PRO A 121 -0.12 -19.58 18.69
CA PRO A 121 1.28 -19.92 18.52
C PRO A 121 2.15 -18.64 18.40
N PHE A 122 3.37 -18.73 18.97
CA PHE A 122 4.33 -17.61 18.90
C PHE A 122 4.77 -17.28 17.47
N GLU A 123 4.71 -18.24 16.56
CA GLU A 123 5.04 -18.08 15.12
C GLU A 123 4.12 -17.09 14.40
N ASP A 124 2.95 -16.77 14.97
CA ASP A 124 2.10 -15.68 14.46
C ASP A 124 2.82 -14.33 14.50
N TRP A 125 3.79 -14.16 15.40
CA TRP A 125 4.66 -12.98 15.48
C TRP A 125 5.44 -12.78 14.18
N ASP A 126 6.05 -13.82 13.64
CA ASP A 126 6.85 -13.72 12.41
C ASP A 126 6.01 -13.30 11.21
N SER A 127 4.75 -13.72 11.19
CA SER A 127 3.81 -13.32 10.14
C SER A 127 3.31 -11.89 10.32
N LEU A 128 2.77 -11.57 11.50
CA LEU A 128 2.04 -10.32 11.73
C LEU A 128 2.97 -9.15 12.04
N ILE A 129 4.03 -9.38 12.80
CA ILE A 129 5.02 -8.34 13.13
C ILE A 129 6.20 -8.40 12.18
N GLY A 130 6.74 -9.58 11.90
CA GLY A 130 7.88 -9.74 10.99
C GLY A 130 7.58 -9.20 9.58
N VAL A 131 6.49 -9.66 8.96
CA VAL A 131 6.08 -9.20 7.63
C VAL A 131 5.21 -7.95 7.70
N GLY A 132 4.25 -7.90 8.62
CA GLY A 132 3.24 -6.84 8.67
C GLY A 132 3.72 -5.50 9.25
N LEU A 133 4.89 -5.45 9.90
CA LEU A 133 5.46 -4.24 10.47
C LEU A 133 6.96 -4.10 10.16
N ARG A 134 7.79 -5.10 10.56
CA ARG A 134 9.25 -4.99 10.42
C ARG A 134 9.68 -4.84 8.96
N ALA A 135 9.12 -5.63 8.04
CA ALA A 135 9.45 -5.51 6.62
C ALA A 135 9.12 -4.13 6.04
N HIS A 136 8.02 -3.51 6.51
CA HIS A 136 7.66 -2.14 6.13
C HIS A 136 8.69 -1.12 6.61
N TYR A 137 9.22 -1.30 7.84
CA TYR A 137 10.30 -0.44 8.35
C TYR A 137 11.55 -0.57 7.47
N VAL A 138 12.00 -1.81 7.18
CA VAL A 138 13.18 -2.04 6.33
C VAL A 138 12.99 -1.41 4.94
N ALA A 139 11.85 -1.61 4.31
CA ALA A 139 11.54 -1.01 3.02
C ALA A 139 11.51 0.53 3.09
N SER A 140 10.96 1.09 4.17
CA SER A 140 10.92 2.55 4.37
C SER A 140 12.31 3.16 4.53
N VAL A 141 13.23 2.48 5.22
CA VAL A 141 14.64 2.90 5.33
C VAL A 141 15.29 2.96 3.95
N GLU A 142 15.14 1.92 3.14
CA GLU A 142 15.73 1.89 1.80
C GLU A 142 15.09 2.94 0.86
N ALA A 143 13.76 3.12 0.94
CA ALA A 143 13.05 4.16 0.19
C ALA A 143 13.53 5.57 0.58
N ALA A 144 13.65 5.86 1.88
CA ALA A 144 14.12 7.16 2.36
C ALA A 144 15.54 7.48 1.87
N ARG A 145 16.44 6.48 1.82
CA ARG A 145 17.79 6.63 1.26
C ARG A 145 17.79 7.06 -0.21
N MET A 146 16.76 6.66 -0.98
CA MET A 146 16.61 7.08 -2.38
C MET A 146 15.89 8.43 -2.51
N MET A 147 14.89 8.72 -1.65
CA MET A 147 14.01 9.87 -1.75
C MET A 147 14.62 11.15 -1.15
N VAL A 148 15.25 11.06 0.03
CA VAL A 148 15.81 12.22 0.75
C VAL A 148 16.83 12.99 -0.08
N PRO A 149 17.83 12.37 -0.74
CA PRO A 149 18.77 13.10 -1.59
C PRO A 149 18.13 13.83 -2.77
N ARG A 150 16.93 13.42 -3.15
CA ARG A 150 16.15 14.02 -4.26
C ARG A 150 15.15 15.05 -3.77
N SER A 151 15.00 15.21 -2.47
CA SER A 151 14.03 16.11 -1.81
C SER A 151 12.58 15.87 -2.29
N THR A 152 12.22 14.64 -2.60
CA THR A 152 10.88 14.26 -3.07
C THR A 152 10.62 12.78 -2.85
N GLY A 153 9.38 12.44 -2.52
CA GLY A 153 8.92 11.07 -2.40
C GLY A 153 7.74 10.93 -1.44
N MET A 154 7.07 9.80 -1.52
CA MET A 154 5.96 9.46 -0.64
C MET A 154 6.06 8.01 -0.15
N ILE A 155 5.90 7.81 1.16
CA ILE A 155 5.82 6.49 1.79
C ILE A 155 4.41 6.33 2.35
N VAL A 156 3.66 5.33 1.87
CA VAL A 156 2.30 5.04 2.32
C VAL A 156 2.26 3.68 3.01
N ASN A 157 1.84 3.65 4.27
CA ASN A 157 1.64 2.41 5.03
C ASN A 157 0.17 2.01 4.98
N ILE A 158 -0.14 0.82 4.47
CA ILE A 158 -1.51 0.28 4.50
C ILE A 158 -1.77 -0.34 5.87
N SER A 159 -2.46 0.42 6.70
CA SER A 159 -2.86 0.05 8.05
C SER A 159 -4.34 -0.36 8.11
N SER A 160 -5.01 -0.21 9.24
CA SER A 160 -6.45 -0.50 9.37
C SER A 160 -7.02 0.01 10.69
N PHE A 161 -8.36 -0.04 10.81
CA PHE A 161 -9.10 0.18 12.06
C PHE A 161 -8.69 -0.75 13.22
N GLY A 162 -7.93 -1.85 12.93
CA GLY A 162 -7.33 -2.70 13.96
C GLY A 162 -6.40 -1.98 14.93
N THR A 163 -5.97 -0.77 14.58
CA THR A 163 -5.24 0.13 15.49
C THR A 163 -6.11 0.61 16.66
N ARG A 164 -7.40 0.79 16.46
CA ARG A 164 -8.35 1.33 17.46
C ARG A 164 -9.26 0.28 18.05
N GLY A 165 -9.86 -0.56 17.18
CA GLY A 165 -10.75 -1.65 17.59
C GLY A 165 -10.01 -2.97 17.66
N HIS A 166 -10.51 -3.90 18.49
CA HIS A 166 -10.02 -5.28 18.46
C HIS A 166 -10.51 -5.96 17.18
N LEU A 167 -9.61 -6.07 16.19
CA LEU A 167 -9.84 -6.82 14.96
C LEU A 167 -8.87 -7.99 14.88
N HIS A 168 -9.37 -9.16 14.58
CA HIS A 168 -8.62 -10.40 14.35
C HIS A 168 -7.81 -10.89 15.56
N SER A 169 -6.76 -10.18 16.00
CA SER A 169 -5.91 -10.62 17.11
C SER A 169 -5.11 -9.46 17.72
N VAL A 170 -4.54 -9.71 18.90
CA VAL A 170 -3.63 -8.76 19.58
C VAL A 170 -2.46 -8.37 18.66
N LEU A 171 -1.79 -9.35 18.04
CA LEU A 171 -0.64 -9.07 17.16
C LEU A 171 -1.04 -8.28 15.89
N TYR A 172 -2.26 -8.50 15.37
CA TYR A 172 -2.77 -7.71 14.26
C TYR A 172 -2.92 -6.24 14.68
N GLY A 173 -3.59 -5.98 15.80
CA GLY A 173 -3.74 -4.63 16.32
C GLY A 173 -2.39 -3.96 16.58
N MET A 174 -1.44 -4.67 17.22
CA MET A 174 -0.08 -4.18 17.46
C MET A 174 0.64 -3.82 16.14
N SER A 175 0.56 -4.68 15.11
CA SER A 175 1.23 -4.40 13.84
C SER A 175 0.66 -3.14 13.17
N LYS A 176 -0.67 -2.96 13.20
CA LYS A 176 -1.33 -1.81 12.60
C LYS A 176 -1.09 -0.51 13.39
N ALA A 177 -1.14 -0.55 14.72
CA ALA A 177 -0.75 0.57 15.57
C ALA A 177 0.74 0.95 15.37
N GLY A 178 1.61 -0.04 15.21
CA GLY A 178 3.00 0.17 14.88
C GLY A 178 3.21 0.88 13.53
N LEU A 179 2.41 0.57 12.50
CA LEU A 179 2.48 1.25 11.21
C LEU A 179 2.06 2.72 11.30
N ASP A 180 1.01 3.02 12.06
CA ASP A 180 0.56 4.40 12.25
C ASP A 180 1.59 5.20 13.04
N LYS A 181 2.13 4.61 14.12
CA LYS A 181 3.21 5.22 14.88
C LYS A 181 4.46 5.45 14.02
N MET A 182 4.82 4.48 13.21
CA MET A 182 5.97 4.59 12.29
C MET A 182 5.77 5.74 11.31
N ALA A 183 4.56 5.91 10.72
CA ALA A 183 4.28 7.03 9.84
C ALA A 183 4.44 8.38 10.56
N ALA A 184 3.90 8.50 11.78
CA ALA A 184 3.98 9.72 12.58
C ALA A 184 5.44 10.08 12.93
N ASP A 185 6.24 9.11 13.38
CA ASP A 185 7.64 9.36 13.77
C ASP A 185 8.53 9.65 12.57
N MET A 186 8.37 8.88 11.48
CA MET A 186 9.10 9.16 10.24
C MET A 186 8.81 10.57 9.71
N ALA A 187 7.58 11.09 9.86
CA ALA A 187 7.25 12.46 9.46
C ALA A 187 8.05 13.51 10.24
N VAL A 188 8.33 13.27 11.52
CA VAL A 188 9.17 14.16 12.33
C VAL A 188 10.60 14.16 11.80
N GLU A 189 11.18 12.99 11.53
CA GLU A 189 12.55 12.84 11.05
C GLU A 189 12.72 13.30 9.59
N LEU A 190 11.68 13.20 8.77
CA LEU A 190 11.68 13.63 7.36
C LEU A 190 11.31 15.10 7.17
N ARG A 191 11.12 15.87 8.24
CA ARG A 191 10.76 17.28 8.14
C ARG A 191 11.81 18.08 7.37
N GLY A 192 11.36 18.82 6.37
CA GLY A 192 12.23 19.64 5.51
C GLY A 192 12.97 18.87 4.42
N THR A 193 12.77 17.56 4.31
CA THR A 193 13.41 16.74 3.24
C THR A 193 12.58 16.67 1.95
N GLY A 194 11.33 17.15 1.95
CA GLY A 194 10.41 17.01 0.83
C GLY A 194 9.78 15.60 0.71
N VAL A 195 10.04 14.70 1.64
CA VAL A 195 9.47 13.34 1.66
C VAL A 195 8.26 13.31 2.59
N THR A 196 7.13 12.80 2.09
CA THR A 196 5.89 12.63 2.82
C THR A 196 5.73 11.19 3.29
N THR A 197 5.23 10.98 4.50
CA THR A 197 4.84 9.65 4.98
C THR A 197 3.42 9.68 5.51
N LEU A 198 2.61 8.66 5.17
CA LEU A 198 1.21 8.56 5.53
C LEU A 198 0.87 7.14 5.97
N SER A 199 -0.11 7.03 6.86
CA SER A 199 -0.80 5.76 7.12
C SER A 199 -2.20 5.83 6.51
N LEU A 200 -2.63 4.77 5.81
CA LEU A 200 -3.92 4.72 5.14
C LEU A 200 -4.73 3.54 5.68
N TRP A 201 -5.96 3.79 6.10
CA TRP A 201 -6.88 2.79 6.61
C TRP A 201 -7.98 2.49 5.61
N PRO A 202 -7.87 1.42 4.85
CA PRO A 202 -9.02 0.86 4.16
C PRO A 202 -10.08 0.40 5.17
N GLY A 203 -11.34 0.51 4.76
CA GLY A 203 -12.44 -0.13 5.46
C GLY A 203 -12.50 -1.63 5.18
N LEU A 204 -13.71 -2.19 5.14
CA LEU A 204 -13.90 -3.53 4.62
C LEU A 204 -13.59 -3.52 3.11
N VAL A 205 -12.66 -4.36 2.68
CA VAL A 205 -12.28 -4.47 1.27
C VAL A 205 -12.87 -5.74 0.66
N LYS A 206 -13.76 -5.61 -0.33
CA LYS A 206 -14.33 -6.72 -1.10
C LYS A 206 -13.30 -7.31 -2.06
N ASN A 207 -12.43 -8.15 -1.54
CA ASN A 207 -11.36 -8.78 -2.31
C ASN A 207 -11.83 -10.01 -3.11
N GLU A 208 -10.97 -10.50 -4.00
CA GLU A 208 -11.28 -11.62 -4.90
C GLU A 208 -11.74 -12.88 -4.15
N ALA A 209 -11.17 -13.15 -2.96
CA ALA A 209 -11.53 -14.33 -2.18
C ALA A 209 -12.93 -14.22 -1.56
N MET A 210 -13.38 -13.02 -1.16
CA MET A 210 -14.73 -12.77 -0.68
C MET A 210 -15.75 -12.89 -1.82
N LEU A 211 -15.44 -12.30 -2.98
CA LEU A 211 -16.29 -12.35 -4.16
C LEU A 211 -16.44 -13.79 -4.69
N ALA A 212 -15.33 -14.55 -4.75
CA ALA A 212 -15.37 -15.96 -5.16
C ALA A 212 -16.22 -16.86 -4.24
N ARG A 213 -16.41 -16.45 -2.97
CA ARG A 213 -17.25 -17.16 -2.00
C ARG A 213 -18.73 -16.73 -2.06
N GLY A 214 -19.08 -15.75 -2.89
CA GLY A 214 -20.44 -15.21 -3.00
C GLY A 214 -20.95 -14.60 -1.69
N LEU A 215 -20.10 -13.96 -0.91
CA LEU A 215 -20.51 -13.36 0.36
C LEU A 215 -21.19 -12.02 0.10
N ASP A 216 -22.36 -11.83 0.72
CA ASP A 216 -23.08 -10.55 0.74
C ASP A 216 -22.74 -9.73 2.00
N ASN A 217 -22.19 -10.38 3.02
CA ASN A 217 -21.84 -9.78 4.32
C ASN A 217 -20.58 -10.41 4.89
N PHE A 218 -19.78 -9.62 5.59
CA PHE A 218 -18.63 -10.10 6.35
C PHE A 218 -18.64 -9.50 7.76
N GLN A 219 -18.76 -10.35 8.77
CA GLN A 219 -18.75 -9.97 10.19
C GLN A 219 -19.77 -8.85 10.54
N GLY A 220 -20.94 -8.86 9.92
CA GLY A 220 -21.98 -7.86 10.16
C GLY A 220 -21.93 -6.65 9.24
N PHE A 221 -20.94 -6.54 8.35
CA PHE A 221 -20.81 -5.44 7.40
C PHE A 221 -21.21 -5.88 5.99
N PRO A 222 -22.17 -5.18 5.33
CA PRO A 222 -22.56 -5.47 3.96
C PRO A 222 -21.40 -5.28 2.98
N LEU A 223 -21.19 -6.22 2.06
CA LEU A 223 -20.17 -6.08 1.01
C LEU A 223 -20.54 -5.02 -0.04
N ALA A 224 -21.81 -4.64 -0.12
CA ALA A 224 -22.26 -3.52 -0.94
C ALA A 224 -21.61 -2.18 -0.50
N ASP A 225 -21.38 -2.01 0.79
CA ASP A 225 -20.77 -0.81 1.39
C ASP A 225 -19.24 -0.87 1.43
N ALA A 226 -18.67 -2.02 1.06
CA ALA A 226 -17.23 -2.27 1.14
C ALA A 226 -16.47 -1.62 -0.03
N GLU A 227 -15.22 -1.26 0.23
CA GLU A 227 -14.30 -0.73 -0.78
C GLU A 227 -13.84 -1.82 -1.76
N THR A 228 -13.63 -1.47 -3.03
CA THR A 228 -12.82 -2.32 -3.89
C THR A 228 -11.33 -2.12 -3.60
N PRO A 229 -10.47 -3.10 -3.91
CA PRO A 229 -9.03 -2.90 -3.88
C PRO A 229 -8.56 -1.70 -4.71
N GLU A 230 -9.25 -1.41 -5.81
CA GLU A 230 -8.89 -0.31 -6.72
C GLU A 230 -9.30 1.06 -6.17
N PHE A 231 -10.36 1.15 -5.37
CA PHE A 231 -10.71 2.41 -4.68
C PHE A 231 -9.55 2.89 -3.80
N VAL A 232 -8.96 1.99 -3.01
CA VAL A 232 -7.77 2.30 -2.20
C VAL A 232 -6.65 2.86 -3.09
N GLY A 233 -6.43 2.24 -4.26
CA GLY A 233 -5.44 2.69 -5.23
C GLY A 233 -5.75 4.07 -5.82
N ARG A 234 -7.00 4.36 -6.13
CA ARG A 234 -7.44 5.69 -6.62
C ARG A 234 -7.18 6.78 -5.59
N VAL A 235 -7.42 6.49 -4.30
CA VAL A 235 -7.09 7.42 -3.20
C VAL A 235 -5.58 7.64 -3.12
N VAL A 236 -4.76 6.58 -3.24
CA VAL A 236 -3.29 6.70 -3.27
C VAL A 236 -2.82 7.57 -4.44
N VAL A 237 -3.40 7.41 -5.63
CA VAL A 237 -3.08 8.25 -6.81
C VAL A 237 -3.47 9.71 -6.58
N ALA A 238 -4.63 9.97 -5.99
CA ALA A 238 -5.09 11.31 -5.68
C ALA A 238 -4.16 12.02 -4.68
N LEU A 239 -3.78 11.33 -3.61
CA LEU A 239 -2.78 11.82 -2.64
C LEU A 239 -1.42 12.12 -3.30
N ALA A 240 -0.96 11.26 -4.23
CA ALA A 240 0.29 11.46 -4.96
C ALA A 240 0.24 12.62 -5.97
N SER A 241 -0.95 13.09 -6.29
CA SER A 241 -1.20 14.22 -7.22
C SER A 241 -1.47 15.53 -6.48
N ASP A 242 -1.65 15.49 -5.17
CA ASP A 242 -1.87 16.66 -4.33
C ASP A 242 -0.54 17.40 -4.08
N PRO A 243 -0.38 18.65 -4.56
CA PRO A 243 0.84 19.43 -4.31
C PRO A 243 1.05 19.76 -2.84
N ASP A 244 -0.01 19.76 -2.03
CA ASP A 244 0.00 20.11 -0.62
C ASP A 244 0.04 18.88 0.31
N VAL A 245 0.20 17.68 -0.24
CA VAL A 245 0.19 16.41 0.51
C VAL A 245 1.23 16.38 1.64
N ASN A 246 2.32 17.12 1.51
CA ASN A 246 3.35 17.20 2.56
C ASN A 246 2.81 17.80 3.86
N GLY A 247 1.80 18.65 3.80
CA GLY A 247 1.08 19.16 4.98
C GLY A 247 0.32 18.08 5.77
N ARG A 248 0.10 16.92 5.15
CA ARG A 248 -0.54 15.75 5.79
C ARG A 248 0.48 14.72 6.29
N SER A 249 1.79 14.99 6.17
CA SER A 249 2.83 14.03 6.58
C SER A 249 2.68 13.62 8.03
N GLY A 250 2.76 12.32 8.30
CA GLY A 250 2.53 11.72 9.61
C GLY A 250 1.07 11.40 9.94
N SER A 251 0.13 11.84 9.10
CA SER A 251 -1.30 11.60 9.33
C SER A 251 -1.71 10.16 9.05
N THR A 252 -2.77 9.75 9.75
CA THR A 252 -3.55 8.55 9.45
C THR A 252 -4.85 8.96 8.77
N LEU A 253 -5.05 8.50 7.54
CA LEU A 253 -6.21 8.81 6.71
C LEU A 253 -7.08 7.57 6.52
N ILE A 254 -8.40 7.75 6.50
CA ILE A 254 -9.36 6.70 6.17
C ILE A 254 -9.72 6.84 4.69
N THR A 255 -9.57 5.78 3.89
CA THR A 255 -9.83 5.80 2.44
C THR A 255 -11.21 6.31 2.09
N ALA A 256 -12.25 5.81 2.77
CA ALA A 256 -13.65 6.21 2.56
C ALA A 256 -13.93 7.70 2.90
N GLU A 257 -13.05 8.36 3.66
CA GLU A 257 -13.15 9.79 3.97
C GLU A 257 -12.26 10.62 3.05
N ALA A 258 -11.04 10.17 2.80
CA ALA A 258 -10.14 10.85 1.86
C ALA A 258 -10.65 10.81 0.42
N GLY A 259 -11.33 9.73 0.00
CA GLY A 259 -11.88 9.64 -1.35
C GLY A 259 -12.76 10.83 -1.72
N PRO A 260 -13.84 11.16 -0.97
CA PRO A 260 -14.66 12.34 -1.25
C PRO A 260 -13.91 13.67 -1.22
N GLU A 261 -12.92 13.85 -0.34
CA GLU A 261 -12.10 15.07 -0.29
C GLU A 261 -11.38 15.33 -1.62
N TYR A 262 -11.00 14.26 -2.33
CA TYR A 262 -10.33 14.31 -3.65
C TYR A 262 -11.27 14.03 -4.82
N GLY A 263 -12.59 13.93 -4.60
CA GLY A 263 -13.56 13.61 -5.64
C GLY A 263 -13.42 12.20 -6.21
N VAL A 264 -12.85 11.27 -5.44
CA VAL A 264 -12.65 9.87 -5.83
C VAL A 264 -13.86 9.04 -5.43
N VAL A 265 -14.42 8.31 -6.39
CA VAL A 265 -15.45 7.28 -6.19
C VAL A 265 -14.89 5.90 -6.54
N ASP A 266 -15.55 4.84 -6.08
CA ASP A 266 -15.15 3.46 -6.40
C ASP A 266 -15.40 3.14 -7.89
N VAL A 267 -14.95 1.98 -8.35
CA VAL A 267 -15.04 1.55 -9.76
C VAL A 267 -16.47 1.39 -10.27
N ASP A 268 -17.40 1.11 -9.37
CA ASP A 268 -18.85 0.99 -9.62
C ASP A 268 -19.59 2.33 -9.45
N GLY A 269 -18.88 3.43 -9.18
CA GLY A 269 -19.46 4.74 -8.93
C GLY A 269 -19.95 4.96 -7.49
N ASN A 270 -19.87 3.95 -6.64
CA ASN A 270 -20.30 4.04 -5.25
C ASN A 270 -19.27 4.80 -4.40
N GLN A 271 -19.77 5.35 -3.30
CA GLN A 271 -18.94 5.92 -2.24
C GLN A 271 -18.90 4.94 -1.06
N PRO A 272 -17.76 4.31 -0.78
CA PRO A 272 -17.61 3.42 0.37
C PRO A 272 -17.91 4.12 1.70
N ILE A 273 -18.41 3.36 2.69
CA ILE A 273 -18.79 3.90 4.00
C ILE A 273 -17.59 3.86 4.95
N SER A 274 -17.34 4.97 5.65
CA SER A 274 -16.35 5.01 6.72
C SER A 274 -16.81 4.22 7.94
N HIS A 275 -15.93 3.36 8.45
CA HIS A 275 -16.16 2.60 9.68
C HIS A 275 -15.75 3.36 10.95
N ARG A 276 -15.47 4.67 10.86
CA ARG A 276 -15.09 5.52 12.00
C ARG A 276 -16.12 5.49 13.13
N SER A 277 -17.40 5.47 12.79
CA SER A 277 -18.48 5.44 13.79
C SER A 277 -18.49 4.15 14.62
N VAL A 278 -17.96 3.05 14.06
CA VAL A 278 -17.92 1.73 14.71
C VAL A 278 -16.64 1.54 15.51
N PHE A 279 -15.49 1.87 14.93
CA PHE A 279 -14.17 1.56 15.51
C PHE A 279 -13.45 2.79 16.07
N GLY A 280 -13.98 3.99 15.87
CA GLY A 280 -13.29 5.22 16.16
C GLY A 280 -12.27 5.58 15.09
N GLY A 281 -11.68 6.73 15.19
CA GLY A 281 -10.65 7.23 14.26
C GLY A 281 -10.11 8.58 14.70
N GLY A 282 -9.01 8.94 14.11
CA GLY A 282 -8.26 10.15 14.44
C GLY A 282 -6.83 9.79 14.85
N PRO A 283 -5.94 10.78 14.98
CA PRO A 283 -4.56 10.51 15.35
C PRO A 283 -4.50 9.77 16.68
N LEU A 284 -3.75 8.66 16.71
CA LEU A 284 -3.41 7.96 17.94
C LEU A 284 -2.40 8.76 18.76
N PHE A 285 -1.63 9.55 18.05
CA PHE A 285 -0.53 10.33 18.57
C PHE A 285 -0.78 11.76 18.12
N GLY A 286 -1.10 12.64 19.08
CA GLY A 286 -1.18 14.06 18.83
C GLY A 286 0.22 14.60 18.52
N GLY A 287 0.33 15.33 17.43
CA GLY A 287 1.51 16.12 17.12
C GLY A 287 1.50 17.42 17.88
#